data_e7bfc423a1589e36999597c261a33e87
#
_entry.id   e7bfc423a1589e36999597c261a33e87
#
_cell.length_a   1.000
_cell.length_b   1.000
_cell.length_c   1.000
_cell.angle_alpha   90.00
_cell.angle_beta   90.00
_cell.angle_gamma   90.00
#
_symmetry.space_group_name_H-M   'P 1'
#
loop_
_entity.id
_entity.type
_entity.pdbx_description
1 polymer ?
#
loop_
_entity_poly.entity_id
_entity_poly.type
_entity_poly.pdbx_seq_one_letter_code
_entity_poly.pdbx_strand_id
1 'polypeptide(L)'
;MEEIIKVIEIFFDTGKTKNLGVLKDIQLNSPDFSSFSDVPPFDLKDFATSIALEELRFVSISDYDYEIIKPKISIFDNSAVVAFELLQKGMLVDNKAFTGEHMSITGRGTFVLIKNEAWKIVHIHLSKIKDS
;
A
#
# COMPACT_ATOMS: atom_id res chain seq x y z
N MET A 1 -12.62 -5.47 -13.44
CA MET A 1 -12.66 -4.89 -12.10
C MET A 1 -12.04 -5.77 -11.04
N GLU A 2 -12.35 -7.06 -11.05
CA GLU A 2 -11.76 -8.00 -10.09
C GLU A 2 -10.23 -8.04 -10.16
N GLU A 3 -9.68 -7.96 -11.37
CA GLU A 3 -8.23 -7.94 -11.57
C GLU A 3 -7.57 -6.72 -10.91
N ILE A 4 -8.24 -5.58 -10.97
CA ILE A 4 -7.72 -4.32 -10.42
C ILE A 4 -7.71 -4.38 -8.90
N ILE A 5 -8.82 -4.75 -8.28
CA ILE A 5 -8.89 -4.84 -6.82
C ILE A 5 -7.93 -5.91 -6.29
N LYS A 6 -7.73 -6.99 -7.06
CA LYS A 6 -6.80 -8.05 -6.72
C LYS A 6 -5.37 -7.53 -6.56
N VAL A 7 -4.94 -6.65 -7.46
CA VAL A 7 -3.60 -6.05 -7.38
C VAL A 7 -3.44 -5.25 -6.07
N ILE A 8 -4.47 -4.50 -5.69
CA ILE A 8 -4.45 -3.72 -4.45
C ILE A 8 -4.45 -4.65 -3.23
N GLU A 9 -5.22 -5.73 -3.27
CA GLU A 9 -5.22 -6.73 -2.20
C GLU A 9 -3.84 -7.38 -2.05
N ILE A 10 -3.18 -7.72 -3.17
CA ILE A 10 -1.82 -8.27 -3.13
C ILE A 10 -0.86 -7.30 -2.44
N PHE A 11 -0.99 -6.00 -2.72
CA PHE A 11 -0.17 -4.98 -2.07
C PHE A 11 -0.29 -5.06 -0.55
N PHE A 12 -1.50 -5.02 -0.01
CA PHE A 12 -1.72 -5.05 1.44
C PHE A 12 -1.48 -6.44 2.04
N ASP A 13 -1.79 -7.51 1.30
CA ASP A 13 -1.53 -8.88 1.75
C ASP A 13 -0.04 -9.14 2.03
N THR A 14 0.85 -8.36 1.43
CA THR A 14 2.29 -8.42 1.69
C THR A 14 2.60 -8.25 3.17
N GLY A 15 1.81 -7.44 3.88
CA GLY A 15 1.94 -7.28 5.33
C GLY A 15 1.61 -8.53 6.11
N LYS A 16 0.78 -9.42 5.56
CA LYS A 16 0.42 -10.70 6.17
C LYS A 16 1.39 -11.81 5.78
N THR A 17 1.67 -11.91 4.49
CA THR A 17 2.48 -13.02 3.94
C THR A 17 3.97 -12.83 4.16
N LYS A 18 4.42 -11.58 4.28
CA LYS A 18 5.84 -11.20 4.32
C LYS A 18 6.59 -11.57 3.04
N ASN A 19 5.87 -11.81 1.95
CA ASN A 19 6.46 -12.05 0.63
C ASN A 19 6.75 -10.71 -0.05
N LEU A 20 7.83 -10.06 0.36
CA LEU A 20 8.15 -8.70 -0.06
C LEU A 20 8.43 -8.58 -1.56
N GLY A 21 8.89 -9.65 -2.20
CA GLY A 21 9.22 -9.63 -3.63
C GLY A 21 8.06 -9.28 -4.55
N VAL A 22 6.82 -9.55 -4.13
CA VAL A 22 5.64 -9.24 -4.95
C VAL A 22 5.43 -7.74 -5.16
N LEU A 23 5.96 -6.90 -4.25
CA LEU A 23 5.79 -5.44 -4.36
C LEU A 23 6.35 -4.88 -5.66
N LYS A 24 7.51 -5.38 -6.11
CA LYS A 24 8.10 -4.97 -7.38
C LYS A 24 7.30 -5.48 -8.59
N ASP A 25 6.66 -6.63 -8.44
CA ASP A 25 5.96 -7.27 -9.55
C ASP A 25 4.64 -6.58 -9.90
N ILE A 26 3.99 -5.98 -8.91
CA ILE A 26 2.67 -5.34 -9.08
C ILE A 26 2.77 -3.83 -9.29
N GLN A 27 3.95 -3.25 -9.22
CA GLN A 27 4.17 -1.82 -9.39
C GLN A 27 5.02 -1.56 -10.63
N LEU A 28 4.72 -0.47 -11.32
CA LEU A 28 5.39 -0.14 -12.57
C LEU A 28 6.74 0.53 -12.31
N ASN A 29 7.82 -0.12 -12.69
CA ASN A 29 9.16 0.47 -12.62
C ASN A 29 9.34 1.44 -13.78
N SER A 30 8.99 2.68 -13.56
CA SER A 30 8.96 3.73 -14.59
C SER A 30 9.25 5.07 -13.93
N PRO A 31 9.82 6.04 -14.70
CA PRO A 31 9.93 7.43 -14.23
C PRO A 31 8.57 8.07 -13.93
N ASP A 32 7.49 7.50 -14.43
CA ASP A 32 6.13 7.99 -14.19
C ASP A 32 5.56 7.52 -12.85
N PHE A 33 6.21 6.57 -12.18
CA PHE A 33 5.78 6.10 -10.87
C PHE A 33 5.98 7.19 -9.81
N SER A 34 5.00 7.32 -8.92
CA SER A 34 5.11 8.21 -7.76
C SER A 34 4.27 7.69 -6.61
N SER A 35 4.63 8.08 -5.39
CA SER A 35 3.82 7.74 -4.22
C SER A 35 3.93 8.76 -3.11
N PHE A 36 2.87 8.85 -2.31
CA PHE A 36 2.83 9.51 -1.02
C PHE A 36 2.45 8.47 0.05
N SER A 37 3.06 8.59 1.22
CA SER A 37 2.81 7.68 2.33
C SER A 37 2.03 8.37 3.45
N ASP A 38 1.33 7.55 4.24
CA ASP A 38 0.64 7.99 5.46
C ASP A 38 1.56 8.05 6.68
N VAL A 39 2.83 7.70 6.50
CA VAL A 39 3.87 7.80 7.54
C VAL A 39 5.09 8.53 6.97
N PRO A 40 5.89 9.19 7.84
CA PRO A 40 7.09 9.87 7.36
C PRO A 40 8.07 8.92 6.66
N PRO A 41 8.81 9.42 5.66
CA PRO A 41 8.78 10.78 5.11
C PRO A 41 7.57 11.02 4.20
N PHE A 42 7.04 12.25 4.20
CA PHE A 42 5.80 12.59 3.48
C PHE A 42 6.02 13.16 2.07
N ASP A 43 7.25 13.31 1.64
CA ASP A 43 7.57 13.80 0.30
C ASP A 43 7.21 12.79 -0.78
N LEU A 44 7.16 13.28 -2.01
CA LEU A 44 6.90 12.44 -3.19
C LEU A 44 8.06 11.49 -3.43
N LYS A 45 7.77 10.21 -3.64
CA LYS A 45 8.77 9.16 -3.81
C LYS A 45 8.75 8.60 -5.21
N ASP A 46 9.94 8.23 -5.70
CA ASP A 46 10.10 7.45 -6.92
C ASP A 46 9.89 5.96 -6.64
N PHE A 47 9.99 5.15 -7.70
CA PHE A 47 9.76 3.70 -7.59
C PHE A 47 10.70 3.04 -6.59
N ALA A 48 12.00 3.26 -6.72
CA ALA A 48 12.99 2.58 -5.87
C ALA A 48 12.81 2.93 -4.39
N THR A 49 12.60 4.20 -4.09
CA THR A 49 12.39 4.67 -2.72
C THR A 49 11.08 4.13 -2.14
N SER A 50 10.02 4.14 -2.94
CA SER A 50 8.71 3.63 -2.53
C SER A 50 8.78 2.15 -2.18
N ILE A 51 9.40 1.33 -3.04
CA ILE A 51 9.56 -0.10 -2.78
C ILE A 51 10.33 -0.34 -1.48
N ALA A 52 11.45 0.35 -1.28
CA ALA A 52 12.27 0.17 -0.07
C ALA A 52 11.49 0.51 1.20
N LEU A 53 10.72 1.58 1.19
CA LEU A 53 9.91 1.98 2.34
C LEU A 53 8.71 1.06 2.58
N GLU A 54 8.10 0.55 1.52
CA GLU A 54 7.01 -0.43 1.63
C GLU A 54 7.51 -1.74 2.24
N GLU A 55 8.67 -2.22 1.79
CA GLU A 55 9.29 -3.42 2.36
C GLU A 55 9.56 -3.24 3.85
N LEU A 56 10.14 -2.10 4.22
CA LEU A 56 10.40 -1.78 5.63
C LEU A 56 9.11 -1.73 6.44
N ARG A 57 8.08 -1.07 5.91
CA ARG A 57 6.77 -0.97 6.56
C ARG A 57 6.20 -2.36 6.86
N PHE A 58 6.09 -3.19 5.83
CA PHE A 58 5.42 -4.48 5.96
C PHE A 58 6.22 -5.49 6.78
N VAL A 59 7.54 -5.41 6.79
CA VAL A 59 8.35 -6.29 7.63
C VAL A 59 8.31 -5.87 9.09
N SER A 60 8.06 -4.59 9.37
CA SER A 60 8.09 -4.04 10.72
C SER A 60 6.80 -4.24 11.52
N ILE A 61 5.72 -4.60 10.85
CA ILE A 61 4.41 -4.76 11.50
C ILE A 61 4.08 -6.24 11.64
N SER A 62 3.95 -6.71 12.89
CA SER A 62 3.51 -8.07 13.19
C SER A 62 1.98 -8.12 13.23
N ASP A 63 1.41 -9.30 12.95
CA ASP A 63 -0.05 -9.53 13.00
C ASP A 63 -0.82 -8.49 12.17
N TYR A 64 -0.25 -8.13 11.03
CA TYR A 64 -0.86 -7.13 10.16
C TYR A 64 -2.18 -7.63 9.58
N ASP A 65 -3.18 -6.78 9.68
CA ASP A 65 -4.47 -6.99 9.03
C ASP A 65 -4.99 -5.67 8.48
N TYR A 66 -5.85 -5.73 7.50
CA TYR A 66 -6.40 -4.54 6.86
C TYR A 66 -7.80 -4.79 6.34
N GLU A 67 -8.51 -3.72 6.10
CA GLU A 67 -9.81 -3.76 5.45
C GLU A 67 -9.91 -2.61 4.45
N ILE A 68 -10.22 -2.95 3.21
CA ILE A 68 -10.52 -1.97 2.15
C ILE A 68 -12.02 -1.72 2.19
N ILE A 69 -12.40 -0.48 2.47
CA ILE A 69 -13.78 -0.10 2.74
C ILE A 69 -14.28 0.77 1.60
N LYS A 70 -15.43 0.40 1.02
CA LYS A 70 -16.13 1.17 -0.02
C LYS A 70 -15.25 1.53 -1.21
N PRO A 71 -14.56 0.57 -1.84
CA PRO A 71 -13.72 0.89 -2.98
C PRO A 71 -14.55 1.40 -4.16
N LYS A 72 -14.08 2.49 -4.76
CA LYS A 72 -14.64 3.02 -6.00
C LYS A 72 -13.61 2.85 -7.09
N ILE A 73 -13.94 2.07 -8.11
CA ILE A 73 -13.06 1.78 -9.23
C ILE A 73 -13.58 2.51 -10.47
N SER A 74 -12.74 3.33 -11.08
CA SER A 74 -13.05 4.02 -12.32
C SER A 74 -12.02 3.63 -13.38
N ILE A 75 -12.48 3.14 -14.52
CA ILE A 75 -11.60 2.67 -15.59
C ILE A 75 -11.68 3.64 -16.77
N PHE A 76 -10.52 4.07 -17.27
CA PHE A 76 -10.36 4.97 -18.39
C PHE A 76 -9.39 4.34 -19.39
N ASP A 77 -9.91 3.58 -20.37
CA ASP A 77 -9.10 2.85 -21.33
C ASP A 77 -8.09 1.91 -20.63
N ASN A 78 -6.81 2.26 -20.72
CA ASN A 78 -5.72 1.47 -20.14
C ASN A 78 -5.34 1.91 -18.73
N SER A 79 -6.12 2.79 -18.12
CA SER A 79 -5.84 3.26 -16.77
C SER A 79 -7.05 3.08 -15.86
N ALA A 80 -6.78 2.98 -14.58
CA ALA A 80 -7.82 2.86 -13.56
C ALA A 80 -7.43 3.67 -12.33
N VAL A 81 -8.42 4.26 -11.69
CA VAL A 81 -8.26 4.94 -10.41
C VAL A 81 -9.13 4.21 -9.40
N VAL A 82 -8.54 3.84 -8.26
CA VAL A 82 -9.26 3.19 -7.17
C VAL A 82 -9.12 4.05 -5.93
N ALA A 83 -10.23 4.51 -5.40
CA ALA A 83 -10.28 5.29 -4.16
C ALA A 83 -11.04 4.48 -3.11
N PHE A 84 -10.54 4.48 -1.88
CA PHE A 84 -11.15 3.70 -0.80
C PHE A 84 -10.80 4.25 0.57
N GLU A 85 -11.59 3.87 1.56
CA GLU A 85 -11.23 4.04 2.95
C GLU A 85 -10.46 2.79 3.39
N LEU A 86 -9.56 2.96 4.35
CA LEU A 86 -8.63 1.91 4.76
C LEU A 86 -8.52 1.82 6.27
N LEU A 87 -8.70 0.63 6.80
CA LEU A 87 -8.40 0.34 8.19
C LEU A 87 -7.20 -0.61 8.23
N GLN A 88 -6.18 -0.27 9.00
CA GLN A 88 -4.99 -1.10 9.19
C GLN A 88 -4.77 -1.36 10.67
N LYS A 89 -4.43 -2.60 11.01
CA LYS A 89 -4.14 -3.04 12.38
C LYS A 89 -2.89 -3.88 12.39
N GLY A 90 -2.21 -3.88 13.51
CA GLY A 90 -1.03 -4.70 13.70
C GLY A 90 -0.31 -4.36 14.99
N MET A 91 0.90 -4.89 15.12
CA MET A 91 1.78 -4.64 16.25
C MET A 91 3.12 -4.12 15.74
N LEU A 92 3.55 -3.00 16.29
CA LEU A 92 4.92 -2.52 16.13
C LEU A 92 5.75 -3.07 17.30
N VAL A 93 6.80 -3.81 16.98
CA VAL A 93 7.63 -4.49 17.98
C VAL A 93 8.96 -3.74 18.11
N ASP A 94 9.30 -3.33 19.34
CA ASP A 94 10.62 -2.80 19.68
C ASP A 94 11.45 -3.91 20.31
N ASN A 95 12.36 -4.50 19.54
CA ASN A 95 13.19 -5.61 19.99
C ASN A 95 14.22 -5.20 21.05
N LYS A 96 14.55 -3.93 21.17
CA LYS A 96 15.49 -3.43 22.17
C LYS A 96 14.84 -3.29 23.53
N ALA A 97 13.60 -2.82 23.55
CA ALA A 97 12.83 -2.62 24.77
C ALA A 97 11.98 -3.84 25.14
N PHE A 98 11.91 -4.86 24.27
CA PHE A 98 11.03 -6.03 24.41
C PHE A 98 9.56 -5.63 24.59
N THR A 99 9.15 -4.55 23.91
CA THR A 99 7.77 -4.04 23.97
C THR A 99 7.10 -4.18 22.63
N GLY A 100 5.78 -4.33 22.64
CA GLY A 100 4.95 -4.28 21.48
C GLY A 100 3.92 -3.16 21.64
N GLU A 101 3.64 -2.43 20.56
CA GLU A 101 2.64 -1.38 20.54
C GLU A 101 1.57 -1.72 19.51
N HIS A 102 0.31 -1.72 19.94
CA HIS A 102 -0.82 -1.89 19.04
C HIS A 102 -0.94 -0.70 18.09
N MET A 103 -1.06 -1.03 16.80
CA MET A 103 -1.33 -0.05 15.77
C MET A 103 -2.75 -0.26 15.26
N SER A 104 -3.52 0.81 15.19
CA SER A 104 -4.82 0.81 14.51
C SER A 104 -4.98 2.17 13.85
N ILE A 105 -5.03 2.19 12.52
CA ILE A 105 -5.03 3.42 11.73
C ILE A 105 -6.20 3.39 10.77
N THR A 106 -7.02 4.45 10.83
CA THR A 106 -8.04 4.72 9.83
C THR A 106 -7.47 5.74 8.84
N GLY A 107 -7.57 5.43 7.57
CA GLY A 107 -7.01 6.27 6.52
C GLY A 107 -7.78 6.20 5.22
N ARG A 108 -7.16 6.74 4.19
CA ARG A 108 -7.69 6.75 2.83
C ARG A 108 -6.58 6.37 1.87
N GLY A 109 -6.98 5.69 0.78
CA GLY A 109 -6.05 5.32 -0.27
C GLY A 109 -6.58 5.68 -1.63
N THR A 110 -5.69 6.07 -2.52
CA THR A 110 -5.96 6.22 -3.94
C THR A 110 -4.83 5.56 -4.69
N PHE A 111 -5.17 4.60 -5.54
CA PHE A 111 -4.21 3.90 -6.39
C PHE A 111 -4.55 4.18 -7.84
N VAL A 112 -3.54 4.48 -8.64
CA VAL A 112 -3.67 4.58 -10.09
C VAL A 112 -2.94 3.41 -10.70
N LEU A 113 -3.63 2.68 -11.59
CA LEU A 113 -3.07 1.52 -12.27
C LEU A 113 -3.09 1.74 -13.78
N ILE A 114 -2.11 1.15 -14.45
CA ILE A 114 -2.03 1.16 -15.92
C ILE A 114 -1.96 -0.28 -16.39
N LYS A 115 -2.69 -0.59 -17.45
CA LYS A 115 -2.65 -1.91 -18.07
C LYS A 115 -1.65 -1.91 -19.23
N ASN A 116 -0.61 -2.72 -19.06
CA ASN A 116 0.39 -3.01 -20.07
C ASN A 116 0.72 -4.50 -19.92
N GLU A 117 0.01 -5.35 -20.67
CA GLU A 117 -0.08 -6.80 -20.48
C GLU A 117 -0.85 -7.16 -19.20
N ALA A 118 -0.43 -6.61 -18.05
CA ALA A 118 -1.13 -6.76 -16.78
C ALA A 118 -1.35 -5.40 -16.14
N TRP A 119 -2.31 -5.31 -15.22
CA TRP A 119 -2.51 -4.11 -14.44
C TRP A 119 -1.38 -3.93 -13.43
N LYS A 120 -0.73 -2.76 -13.47
CA LYS A 120 0.34 -2.41 -12.53
C LYS A 120 0.09 -1.04 -11.92
N ILE A 121 0.46 -0.90 -10.66
CA ILE A 121 0.30 0.35 -9.93
C ILE A 121 1.36 1.36 -10.41
N VAL A 122 0.92 2.57 -10.75
CA VAL A 122 1.81 3.67 -11.15
C VAL A 122 1.77 4.82 -10.16
N HIS A 123 0.77 4.89 -9.31
CA HIS A 123 0.70 5.90 -8.25
C HIS A 123 -0.03 5.34 -7.03
N ILE A 124 0.49 5.69 -5.85
CA ILE A 124 -0.12 5.36 -4.57
C ILE A 124 -0.19 6.64 -3.75
N HIS A 125 -1.35 6.91 -3.19
CA HIS A 125 -1.50 7.94 -2.18
C HIS A 125 -2.23 7.35 -0.98
N LEU A 126 -1.51 7.25 0.13
CA LEU A 126 -2.10 6.86 1.41
C LEU A 126 -2.08 8.06 2.34
N SER A 127 -3.18 8.28 3.04
CA SER A 127 -3.27 9.33 4.05
C SER A 127 -3.93 8.77 5.31
N LYS A 128 -3.47 9.26 6.45
CA LYS A 128 -4.01 8.88 7.75
C LYS A 128 -5.06 9.90 8.16
N ILE A 129 -6.21 9.40 8.60
CA ILE A 129 -7.28 10.25 9.15
C ILE A 129 -7.10 10.35 10.65
N LYS A 130 -6.95 9.19 11.32
CA LYS A 130 -6.77 9.13 12.78
C LYS A 130 -6.25 7.77 13.22
N ASP A 131 -5.69 7.74 14.41
CA ASP A 131 -5.47 6.50 15.15
C ASP A 131 -6.80 6.06 15.77
N SER A 132 -7.07 4.78 15.73
CA SER A 132 -8.33 4.23 16.26
C SER A 132 -8.13 3.26 17.40
#